data_b85e2caeb76c57caf73a197ea4000ab6
#
_entry.id   b85e2caeb76c57caf73a197ea4000ab6
#
_cell.length_a   1.000
_cell.length_b   1.000
_cell.length_c   1.000
_cell.angle_alpha   90.00
_cell.angle_beta   90.00
_cell.angle_gamma   90.00
#
_symmetry.space_group_name_H-M   'P 1'
#
loop_
_entity.id
_entity.type
_entity.pdbx_description
1 polymer ?
#
loop_
_entity_poly.entity_id
_entity_poly.type
_entity_poly.pdbx_seq_one_letter_code
_entity_poly.pdbx_strand_id
1 'polypeptide(L)'
;CAEHALPHPAAVAEFRDGALAWPEPSALRLPASDLFSKLTDGYGGYGAGVWRHRGAERWEGDDGAVYDREALLAALAARSRESGLLLQPRLGNDPALRPIAPSALGTLRVMTGRREGAEPEVLVAVFRTGAGGSTSDNYSTGGMVAAMELSTGRLRSAVRADRLLLNVLVEAHPDTGTPFAGFAIPRWREALDLARRAHARLRSIPVVGWDIAFTPDGLVLLEGNFNPGVILVQAGDAGALGATPYMRLLDETLHRAFARAARRR
;
A
#
# COMPACT_ATOMS: atom_id res chain seq x y z
N CYS A 1 8.84 10.01 -6.03
CA CYS A 1 7.56 10.22 -6.75
C CYS A 1 7.44 11.65 -7.23
N ALA A 2 7.66 12.66 -6.39
CA ALA A 2 7.54 14.08 -6.77
C ALA A 2 8.41 14.45 -7.98
N GLU A 3 9.69 14.07 -7.96
CA GLU A 3 10.65 14.32 -9.06
C GLU A 3 10.20 13.76 -10.42
N HIS A 4 9.40 12.70 -10.41
CA HIS A 4 8.94 12.01 -11.62
C HIS A 4 7.45 12.25 -11.92
N ALA A 5 6.82 13.21 -11.25
CA ALA A 5 5.40 13.53 -11.37
C ALA A 5 4.49 12.28 -11.20
N LEU A 6 4.87 11.36 -10.32
CA LEU A 6 4.03 10.23 -9.94
C LEU A 6 3.08 10.67 -8.81
N PRO A 7 1.76 10.41 -8.91
CA PRO A 7 0.81 10.77 -7.87
C PRO A 7 1.14 10.01 -6.57
N HIS A 8 1.35 10.74 -5.50
CA HIS A 8 1.69 10.20 -4.18
C HIS A 8 0.99 11.02 -3.08
N PRO A 9 0.81 10.47 -1.86
CA PRO A 9 0.24 11.24 -0.77
C PRO A 9 1.12 12.45 -0.46
N ALA A 10 0.50 13.60 -0.25
CA ALA A 10 1.24 14.79 0.19
C ALA A 10 1.84 14.54 1.58
N ALA A 11 3.10 14.93 1.77
CA ALA A 11 3.69 14.98 3.10
C ALA A 11 3.24 16.28 3.80
N VAL A 12 2.80 16.17 5.04
CA VAL A 12 2.48 17.31 5.93
C VAL A 12 3.68 17.63 6.79
N ALA A 13 4.30 16.61 7.37
CA ALA A 13 5.49 16.74 8.20
C ALA A 13 6.29 15.43 8.23
N GLU A 14 7.58 15.58 8.49
CA GLU A 14 8.48 14.49 8.81
C GLU A 14 9.12 14.74 10.17
N PHE A 15 9.16 13.69 11.01
CA PHE A 15 9.80 13.71 12.31
C PHE A 15 10.94 12.71 12.33
N ARG A 16 12.06 13.06 12.95
CA ARG A 16 13.22 12.20 13.17
C ARG A 16 13.86 12.50 14.53
N ASP A 17 14.41 11.50 15.14
CA ASP A 17 15.18 11.63 16.40
C ASP A 17 14.43 12.40 17.51
N GLY A 18 13.11 12.26 17.54
CA GLY A 18 12.27 12.94 18.52
C GLY A 18 11.96 14.41 18.22
N ALA A 19 12.18 14.87 16.99
CA ALA A 19 11.94 16.26 16.59
C ALA A 19 11.28 16.38 15.21
N LEU A 20 10.66 17.55 14.93
CA LEU A 20 10.19 17.91 13.60
C LEU A 20 11.42 18.15 12.70
N ALA A 21 11.57 17.33 11.65
CA ALA A 21 12.66 17.41 10.69
C ALA A 21 12.28 18.21 9.44
N TRP A 22 11.00 18.19 9.05
CA TRP A 22 10.46 18.93 7.90
C TRP A 22 8.94 19.12 8.04
N PRO A 23 8.35 20.24 7.60
CA PRO A 23 9.03 21.47 7.16
C PRO A 23 9.62 22.26 8.36
N GLU A 24 10.20 23.42 8.09
CA GLU A 24 10.55 24.36 9.17
C GLU A 24 9.32 24.65 10.06
N PRO A 25 9.46 24.76 11.40
CA PRO A 25 8.32 24.89 12.30
C PRO A 25 7.36 26.05 11.96
N SER A 26 7.91 27.17 11.46
CA SER A 26 7.12 28.33 11.03
C SER A 26 6.32 28.09 9.76
N ALA A 27 6.73 27.15 8.93
CA ALA A 27 6.07 26.75 7.68
C ALA A 27 5.06 25.62 7.85
N LEU A 28 5.06 24.91 9.00
CA LEU A 28 4.16 23.80 9.24
C LEU A 28 2.70 24.26 9.28
N ARG A 29 1.88 23.68 8.40
CA ARG A 29 0.43 23.86 8.37
C ARG A 29 -0.23 22.50 8.48
N LEU A 30 -0.94 22.26 9.57
CA LEU A 30 -1.76 21.06 9.72
C LEU A 30 -3.11 21.28 9.00
N PRO A 31 -3.53 20.40 8.11
CA PRO A 31 -4.83 20.52 7.46
C PRO A 31 -5.96 20.26 8.46
N ALA A 32 -7.09 20.93 8.29
CA ALA A 32 -8.31 20.71 9.06
C ALA A 32 -9.05 19.44 8.57
N SER A 33 -8.34 18.33 8.60
CA SER A 33 -8.82 17.01 8.15
C SER A 33 -8.18 15.90 8.97
N ASP A 34 -8.65 14.68 8.79
CA ASP A 34 -8.00 13.49 9.36
C ASP A 34 -6.57 13.37 8.84
N LEU A 35 -5.68 12.93 9.74
CA LEU A 35 -4.28 12.70 9.44
C LEU A 35 -3.93 11.22 9.61
N PHE A 36 -2.88 10.82 8.93
CA PHE A 36 -2.29 9.49 9.02
C PHE A 36 -0.79 9.61 9.24
N SER A 37 -0.28 8.92 10.25
CA SER A 37 1.15 8.83 10.52
C SER A 37 1.66 7.43 10.27
N LYS A 38 2.87 7.31 9.69
CA LYS A 38 3.54 6.02 9.48
C LYS A 38 5.03 6.15 9.72
N LEU A 39 5.67 5.06 10.14
CA LEU A 39 7.12 4.99 10.21
C LEU A 39 7.72 4.98 8.79
N THR A 40 8.88 5.60 8.62
CA THR A 40 9.57 5.69 7.31
C THR A 40 10.24 4.36 6.90
N ASP A 41 10.57 3.52 7.86
CA ASP A 41 11.15 2.18 7.72
C ASP A 41 10.23 1.06 8.23
N GLY A 42 8.98 1.40 8.59
CA GLY A 42 7.96 0.45 9.01
C GLY A 42 7.48 -0.44 7.86
N TYR A 43 7.04 -1.65 8.19
CA TYR A 43 6.40 -2.57 7.25
C TYR A 43 5.09 -3.12 7.83
N GLY A 44 4.18 -3.55 6.93
CA GLY A 44 2.94 -4.21 7.33
C GLY A 44 1.98 -3.34 8.17
N GLY A 45 2.09 -2.00 8.09
CA GLY A 45 1.28 -1.06 8.86
C GLY A 45 1.69 -0.94 10.33
N TYR A 46 2.78 -1.59 10.76
CA TYR A 46 3.30 -1.43 12.12
C TYR A 46 3.70 0.01 12.39
N GLY A 47 3.30 0.54 13.55
CA GLY A 47 3.58 1.92 13.95
C GLY A 47 2.77 2.98 13.19
N ALA A 48 1.79 2.59 12.35
CA ALA A 48 0.85 3.54 11.77
C ALA A 48 -0.13 4.08 12.84
N GLY A 49 -0.69 5.26 12.59
CA GLY A 49 -1.69 5.87 13.46
C GLY A 49 -2.65 6.76 12.69
N VAL A 50 -3.91 6.75 13.10
CA VAL A 50 -4.96 7.62 12.56
C VAL A 50 -5.26 8.71 13.57
N TRP A 51 -5.35 9.94 13.09
CA TRP A 51 -5.65 11.12 13.89
C TRP A 51 -6.90 11.77 13.30
N ARG A 52 -8.04 11.61 13.98
CA ARG A 52 -9.35 12.06 13.49
C ARG A 52 -9.57 13.52 13.88
N HIS A 53 -9.76 14.38 12.91
CA HIS A 53 -9.99 15.81 13.15
C HIS A 53 -11.31 16.04 13.90
N ARG A 54 -11.25 16.81 15.00
CA ARG A 54 -12.38 17.14 15.87
C ARG A 54 -12.73 18.64 15.89
N GLY A 55 -12.24 19.37 14.88
CA GLY A 55 -12.38 20.83 14.83
C GLY A 55 -11.39 21.60 15.70
N ALA A 56 -11.27 22.90 15.51
CA ALA A 56 -10.45 23.81 16.32
C ALA A 56 -9.01 23.30 16.58
N GLU A 57 -8.33 22.83 15.52
CA GLU A 57 -6.96 22.27 15.61
C GLU A 57 -6.84 21.16 16.69
N ARG A 58 -7.82 20.26 16.75
CA ARG A 58 -7.80 19.10 17.64
C ARG A 58 -7.93 17.81 16.84
N TRP A 59 -7.22 16.77 17.26
CA TRP A 59 -7.25 15.44 16.66
C TRP A 59 -7.37 14.37 17.74
N GLU A 60 -8.25 13.42 17.51
CA GLU A 60 -8.39 12.22 18.34
C GLU A 60 -7.50 11.12 17.78
N GLY A 61 -6.60 10.60 18.60
CA GLY A 61 -5.73 9.47 18.28
C GLY A 61 -6.45 8.12 18.35
N ASP A 62 -5.75 7.05 17.97
CA ASP A 62 -6.27 5.68 18.08
C ASP A 62 -6.39 5.19 19.55
N ASP A 63 -5.78 5.89 20.47
CA ASP A 63 -5.93 5.70 21.93
C ASP A 63 -7.21 6.34 22.50
N GLY A 64 -7.98 7.04 21.67
CA GLY A 64 -9.19 7.77 22.05
C GLY A 64 -8.93 9.11 22.74
N ALA A 65 -7.67 9.50 22.97
CA ALA A 65 -7.33 10.80 23.52
C ALA A 65 -7.44 11.91 22.46
N VAL A 66 -7.82 13.10 22.92
CA VAL A 66 -7.90 14.30 22.06
C VAL A 66 -6.67 15.17 22.30
N TYR A 67 -5.96 15.44 21.22
CA TYR A 67 -4.73 16.22 21.19
C TYR A 67 -5.01 17.57 20.53
N ASP A 68 -4.60 18.66 21.13
CA ASP A 68 -4.44 19.92 20.43
C ASP A 68 -3.20 19.88 19.55
N ARG A 69 -2.94 20.95 18.82
CA ARG A 69 -1.80 21.04 17.90
C ARG A 69 -0.47 20.71 18.57
N GLU A 70 -0.21 21.31 19.73
CA GLU A 70 1.06 21.18 20.44
C GLU A 70 1.25 19.75 20.97
N ALA A 71 0.25 19.20 21.62
CA ALA A 71 0.24 17.83 22.11
C ALA A 71 0.39 16.80 20.98
N LEU A 72 -0.29 17.02 19.84
CA LEU A 72 -0.15 16.17 18.66
C LEU A 72 1.29 16.15 18.15
N LEU A 73 1.91 17.33 17.97
CA LEU A 73 3.28 17.41 17.49
C LEU A 73 4.26 16.77 18.48
N ALA A 74 4.06 16.96 19.78
CA ALA A 74 4.86 16.30 20.81
C ALA A 74 4.71 14.77 20.79
N ALA A 75 3.50 14.26 20.60
CA ALA A 75 3.24 12.82 20.47
C ALA A 75 3.91 12.22 19.23
N LEU A 76 3.82 12.89 18.08
CA LEU A 76 4.47 12.47 16.83
C LEU A 76 6.01 12.48 16.96
N ALA A 77 6.57 13.55 17.58
CA ALA A 77 7.99 13.63 17.87
C ALA A 77 8.45 12.49 18.78
N ALA A 78 7.72 12.22 19.87
CA ALA A 78 8.05 11.11 20.76
C ALA A 78 8.07 9.75 20.05
N ARG A 79 7.16 9.50 19.10
CA ARG A 79 7.09 8.26 18.30
C ARG A 79 8.23 8.16 17.27
N SER A 80 8.87 9.26 16.92
CA SER A 80 9.94 9.28 15.92
C SER A 80 11.35 9.07 16.49
N ARG A 81 11.49 8.71 17.78
CA ARG A 81 12.80 8.57 18.42
C ARG A 81 13.64 7.42 17.91
N GLU A 82 13.01 6.30 17.56
CA GLU A 82 13.69 5.09 17.11
C GLU A 82 13.64 4.92 15.59
N SER A 83 12.68 5.56 14.93
CA SER A 83 12.45 5.49 13.50
C SER A 83 11.83 6.78 13.02
N GLY A 84 12.22 7.25 11.83
CA GLY A 84 11.58 8.40 11.22
C GLY A 84 10.06 8.19 11.07
N LEU A 85 9.28 9.26 11.19
CA LEU A 85 7.83 9.23 11.09
C LEU A 85 7.34 10.26 10.08
N LEU A 86 6.49 9.85 9.16
CA LEU A 86 5.86 10.69 8.16
C LEU A 86 4.40 10.95 8.54
N LEU A 87 4.00 12.22 8.53
CA LEU A 87 2.61 12.66 8.69
C LEU A 87 2.04 13.06 7.34
N GLN A 88 0.84 12.57 7.02
CA GLN A 88 0.15 12.78 5.76
C GLN A 88 -1.33 13.06 6.01
N PRO A 89 -2.09 13.70 5.09
CA PRO A 89 -3.54 13.66 5.12
C PRO A 89 -4.00 12.20 5.03
N ARG A 90 -5.02 11.84 5.80
CA ARG A 90 -5.65 10.53 5.68
C ARG A 90 -6.40 10.43 4.36
N LEU A 91 -6.07 9.42 3.57
CA LEU A 91 -6.76 9.15 2.32
C LEU A 91 -8.07 8.38 2.58
N GLY A 92 -9.08 8.69 1.79
CA GLY A 92 -10.34 7.95 1.74
C GLY A 92 -10.47 7.15 0.46
N ASN A 93 -11.28 6.09 0.49
CA ASN A 93 -11.60 5.29 -0.68
C ASN A 93 -12.44 6.07 -1.69
N ASP A 94 -12.19 5.82 -2.98
CA ASP A 94 -13.13 6.17 -4.05
C ASP A 94 -14.52 5.60 -3.69
N PRO A 95 -15.61 6.40 -3.83
CA PRO A 95 -16.96 5.93 -3.54
C PRO A 95 -17.34 4.62 -4.25
N ALA A 96 -16.81 4.36 -5.45
CA ALA A 96 -17.05 3.13 -6.19
C ALA A 96 -16.46 1.88 -5.53
N LEU A 97 -15.47 2.03 -4.64
CA LEU A 97 -14.87 0.92 -3.88
C LEU A 97 -15.54 0.67 -2.52
N ARG A 98 -16.38 1.58 -2.02
CA ARG A 98 -17.03 1.43 -0.71
C ARG A 98 -17.76 0.09 -0.53
N PRO A 99 -18.37 -0.51 -1.57
CA PRO A 99 -19.00 -1.83 -1.42
C PRO A 99 -18.05 -2.93 -0.99
N ILE A 100 -16.76 -2.86 -1.34
CA ILE A 100 -15.74 -3.87 -1.01
C ILE A 100 -14.58 -3.32 -0.15
N ALA A 101 -14.60 -2.03 0.19
CA ALA A 101 -13.64 -1.38 1.08
C ALA A 101 -14.34 -0.26 1.87
N PRO A 102 -15.24 -0.61 2.83
CA PRO A 102 -16.06 0.38 3.52
C PRO A 102 -15.30 1.20 4.57
N SER A 103 -14.22 0.66 5.15
CA SER A 103 -13.55 1.24 6.33
C SER A 103 -12.06 1.54 6.09
N ALA A 104 -11.26 0.51 5.93
CA ALA A 104 -9.83 0.68 5.62
C ALA A 104 -9.65 1.20 4.19
N LEU A 105 -8.53 1.89 3.95
CA LEU A 105 -8.12 2.25 2.60
C LEU A 105 -7.84 0.96 1.80
N GLY A 106 -8.66 0.68 0.79
CA GLY A 106 -8.46 -0.44 -0.11
C GLY A 106 -7.31 -0.16 -1.07
N THR A 107 -6.42 -1.13 -1.25
CA THR A 107 -5.24 -0.98 -2.11
C THR A 107 -5.16 -2.05 -3.18
N LEU A 108 -4.70 -1.68 -4.36
CA LEU A 108 -4.31 -2.62 -5.40
C LEU A 108 -2.79 -2.84 -5.30
N ARG A 109 -2.37 -4.04 -4.89
CA ARG A 109 -0.99 -4.50 -5.00
C ARG A 109 -0.74 -4.96 -6.43
N VAL A 110 0.07 -4.20 -7.17
CA VAL A 110 0.49 -4.54 -8.54
C VAL A 110 1.94 -4.98 -8.52
N MET A 111 2.21 -6.22 -8.88
CA MET A 111 3.58 -6.67 -9.11
C MET A 111 3.98 -6.40 -10.56
N THR A 112 5.09 -5.71 -10.73
CA THR A 112 5.71 -5.47 -12.03
C THR A 112 7.07 -6.12 -12.09
N GLY A 113 7.41 -6.66 -13.24
CA GLY A 113 8.70 -7.27 -13.53
C GLY A 113 9.39 -6.59 -14.70
N ARG A 114 10.71 -6.64 -14.71
CA ARG A 114 11.52 -6.06 -15.76
C ARG A 114 12.73 -6.92 -16.07
N ARG A 115 12.88 -7.28 -17.34
CA ARG A 115 14.12 -7.85 -17.88
C ARG A 115 15.12 -6.75 -18.16
N GLU A 116 16.41 -7.09 -18.16
CA GLU A 116 17.44 -6.14 -18.50
C GLU A 116 17.23 -5.62 -19.94
N GLY A 117 17.20 -4.31 -20.08
CA GLY A 117 16.98 -3.65 -21.37
C GLY A 117 15.53 -3.62 -21.88
N ALA A 118 14.58 -4.19 -21.14
CA ALA A 118 13.17 -4.21 -21.53
C ALA A 118 12.33 -3.20 -20.71
N GLU A 119 11.14 -2.88 -21.19
CA GLU A 119 10.15 -2.14 -20.43
C GLU A 119 9.51 -3.02 -19.34
N PRO A 120 9.04 -2.43 -18.22
CA PRO A 120 8.35 -3.17 -17.18
C PRO A 120 7.01 -3.72 -17.66
N GLU A 121 6.72 -4.96 -17.28
CA GLU A 121 5.43 -5.61 -17.49
C GLU A 121 4.70 -5.86 -16.16
N VAL A 122 3.37 -5.88 -16.18
CA VAL A 122 2.56 -6.29 -15.02
C VAL A 122 2.53 -7.81 -14.98
N LEU A 123 2.92 -8.37 -13.84
CA LEU A 123 2.96 -9.81 -13.62
C LEU A 123 1.65 -10.32 -13.02
N VAL A 124 1.15 -9.62 -12.03
CA VAL A 124 -0.07 -9.98 -11.28
C VAL A 124 -0.56 -8.77 -10.50
N ALA A 125 -1.86 -8.74 -10.18
CA ALA A 125 -2.44 -7.76 -9.28
C ALA A 125 -3.45 -8.40 -8.33
N VAL A 126 -3.46 -7.94 -7.08
CA VAL A 126 -4.42 -8.36 -6.06
C VAL A 126 -4.97 -7.12 -5.36
N PHE A 127 -6.27 -7.12 -5.08
CA PHE A 127 -6.93 -6.09 -4.29
C PHE A 127 -6.93 -6.49 -2.82
N ARG A 128 -6.58 -5.55 -1.95
CA ARG A 128 -6.52 -5.73 -0.50
C ARG A 128 -7.57 -4.85 0.17
N THR A 129 -8.24 -5.37 1.19
CA THR A 129 -9.22 -4.62 1.97
C THR A 129 -9.29 -5.14 3.41
N GLY A 130 -9.69 -4.26 4.32
CA GLY A 130 -9.99 -4.61 5.71
C GLY A 130 -11.47 -4.90 5.94
N ALA A 131 -11.81 -5.41 7.10
CA ALA A 131 -13.17 -5.64 7.56
C ALA A 131 -13.33 -5.34 9.06
N GLY A 132 -14.57 -5.31 9.56
CA GLY A 132 -14.87 -5.12 10.97
C GLY A 132 -14.43 -3.77 11.53
N GLY A 133 -14.49 -2.71 10.74
CA GLY A 133 -14.03 -1.38 11.16
C GLY A 133 -12.52 -1.23 11.24
N SER A 134 -11.74 -2.19 10.74
CA SER A 134 -10.27 -2.11 10.69
C SER A 134 -9.81 -0.82 10.00
N THR A 135 -8.74 -0.22 10.49
CA THR A 135 -8.04 0.91 9.87
C THR A 135 -6.97 0.48 8.86
N SER A 136 -6.70 -0.84 8.77
CA SER A 136 -5.68 -1.43 7.90
C SER A 136 -6.27 -2.50 6.99
N ASP A 137 -5.75 -2.59 5.76
CA ASP A 137 -6.03 -3.65 4.79
C ASP A 137 -5.05 -4.83 4.87
N ASN A 138 -4.20 -4.84 5.90
CA ASN A 138 -3.10 -5.79 5.99
C ASN A 138 -3.59 -7.23 6.21
N TYR A 139 -3.18 -8.12 5.31
CA TYR A 139 -3.53 -9.54 5.33
C TYR A 139 -3.12 -10.26 6.62
N SER A 140 -1.94 -9.98 7.17
CA SER A 140 -1.44 -10.60 8.39
C SER A 140 -2.22 -10.22 9.66
N THR A 141 -3.00 -9.15 9.61
CA THR A 141 -3.85 -8.67 10.72
C THR A 141 -5.35 -8.88 10.45
N GLY A 142 -5.69 -9.80 9.55
CA GLY A 142 -7.08 -10.17 9.25
C GLY A 142 -7.70 -9.46 8.05
N GLY A 143 -6.92 -8.74 7.26
CA GLY A 143 -7.34 -8.21 5.98
C GLY A 143 -7.62 -9.32 4.96
N MET A 144 -8.34 -8.95 3.92
CA MET A 144 -8.70 -9.85 2.82
C MET A 144 -7.92 -9.49 1.56
N VAL A 145 -7.65 -10.48 0.74
CA VAL A 145 -7.02 -10.31 -0.57
C VAL A 145 -7.80 -11.05 -1.65
N ALA A 146 -8.05 -10.39 -2.77
CA ALA A 146 -8.71 -10.97 -3.94
C ALA A 146 -7.83 -10.76 -5.18
N ALA A 147 -7.60 -11.81 -5.96
CA ALA A 147 -6.90 -11.69 -7.22
C ALA A 147 -7.73 -10.88 -8.22
N MET A 148 -7.05 -10.08 -9.02
CA MET A 148 -7.65 -9.33 -10.12
C MET A 148 -7.27 -9.96 -11.46
N GLU A 149 -8.25 -10.25 -12.28
CA GLU A 149 -8.02 -10.64 -13.66
C GLU A 149 -7.53 -9.40 -14.47
N LEU A 150 -6.28 -9.46 -14.93
CA LEU A 150 -5.62 -8.32 -15.58
C LEU A 150 -6.30 -7.86 -16.88
N SER A 151 -6.99 -8.74 -17.58
CA SER A 151 -7.67 -8.44 -18.84
C SER A 151 -8.97 -7.66 -18.66
N THR A 152 -9.70 -7.93 -17.58
CA THR A 152 -11.05 -7.39 -17.32
C THR A 152 -11.11 -6.42 -16.15
N GLY A 153 -10.13 -6.45 -15.24
CA GLY A 153 -10.13 -5.69 -14.00
C GLY A 153 -11.13 -6.22 -12.96
N ARG A 154 -11.67 -7.43 -13.17
CA ARG A 154 -12.61 -8.05 -12.25
C ARG A 154 -11.88 -8.85 -11.18
N LEU A 155 -12.41 -8.81 -9.98
CA LEU A 155 -11.91 -9.61 -8.87
C LEU A 155 -12.42 -11.04 -8.98
N ARG A 156 -11.64 -11.98 -8.47
CA ARG A 156 -12.06 -13.32 -8.08
C ARG A 156 -12.56 -13.31 -6.63
N SER A 157 -12.90 -14.47 -6.08
CA SER A 157 -13.21 -14.58 -4.65
C SER A 157 -12.02 -14.13 -3.81
N ALA A 158 -12.29 -13.53 -2.66
CA ALA A 158 -11.25 -13.14 -1.73
C ALA A 158 -10.85 -14.30 -0.83
N VAL A 159 -9.69 -14.17 -0.21
CA VAL A 159 -9.26 -15.02 0.90
C VAL A 159 -8.76 -14.13 2.05
N ARG A 160 -8.82 -14.66 3.27
CA ARG A 160 -8.18 -14.10 4.44
C ARG A 160 -7.37 -15.16 5.17
N ALA A 161 -6.34 -14.76 5.91
CA ALA A 161 -5.67 -15.66 6.82
C ALA A 161 -6.57 -15.92 8.04
N ASP A 162 -6.69 -17.17 8.43
CA ASP A 162 -7.20 -17.52 9.76
C ASP A 162 -6.09 -17.45 10.83
N ARG A 163 -6.41 -17.83 12.06
CA ARG A 163 -5.44 -17.85 13.19
C ARG A 163 -4.26 -18.81 12.95
N LEU A 164 -4.39 -19.77 12.07
CA LEU A 164 -3.36 -20.75 11.69
C LEU A 164 -2.65 -20.35 10.39
N LEU A 165 -2.87 -19.13 9.87
CA LEU A 165 -2.38 -18.62 8.58
C LEU A 165 -2.86 -19.46 7.37
N LEU A 166 -3.94 -20.19 7.52
CA LEU A 166 -4.59 -20.88 6.43
C LEU A 166 -5.49 -19.92 5.66
N ASN A 167 -5.50 -20.05 4.35
CA ASN A 167 -6.37 -19.25 3.49
C ASN A 167 -7.82 -19.71 3.60
N VAL A 168 -8.67 -18.86 4.15
CA VAL A 168 -10.11 -19.08 4.22
C VAL A 168 -10.79 -18.30 3.11
N LEU A 169 -11.58 -18.98 2.30
CA LEU A 169 -12.34 -18.35 1.22
C LEU A 169 -13.38 -17.37 1.79
N VAL A 170 -13.45 -16.19 1.18
CA VAL A 170 -14.42 -15.13 1.50
C VAL A 170 -15.12 -14.74 0.21
N GLU A 171 -16.36 -15.18 0.04
CA GLU A 171 -17.14 -14.93 -1.18
C GLU A 171 -17.63 -13.48 -1.26
N ALA A 172 -18.06 -12.92 -0.12
CA ALA A 172 -18.58 -11.57 -0.01
C ALA A 172 -17.92 -10.81 1.15
N HIS A 173 -17.85 -9.49 1.02
CA HIS A 173 -17.30 -8.64 2.08
C HIS A 173 -18.19 -8.73 3.34
N PRO A 174 -17.63 -9.08 4.52
CA PRO A 174 -18.42 -9.39 5.71
C PRO A 174 -19.27 -8.22 6.22
N ASP A 175 -18.81 -6.97 6.03
CA ASP A 175 -19.51 -5.80 6.53
C ASP A 175 -20.60 -5.31 5.58
N THR A 176 -20.49 -5.59 4.28
CA THR A 176 -21.42 -5.05 3.26
C THR A 176 -22.25 -6.12 2.54
N GLY A 177 -21.83 -7.38 2.61
CA GLY A 177 -22.44 -8.48 1.84
C GLY A 177 -22.15 -8.43 0.34
N THR A 178 -21.29 -7.52 -0.13
CA THR A 178 -21.00 -7.38 -1.55
C THR A 178 -20.08 -8.51 -2.02
N PRO A 179 -20.44 -9.28 -3.06
CA PRO A 179 -19.57 -10.32 -3.63
C PRO A 179 -18.26 -9.75 -4.17
N PHE A 180 -17.14 -10.42 -3.90
CA PHE A 180 -15.86 -10.08 -4.50
C PHE A 180 -15.79 -10.54 -5.95
N ALA A 181 -16.18 -11.77 -6.21
CA ALA A 181 -16.11 -12.34 -7.55
C ALA A 181 -16.93 -11.54 -8.56
N GLY A 182 -16.27 -11.10 -9.62
CA GLY A 182 -16.89 -10.27 -10.66
C GLY A 182 -16.95 -8.79 -10.37
N PHE A 183 -16.62 -8.33 -9.16
CA PHE A 183 -16.54 -6.90 -8.86
C PHE A 183 -15.45 -6.23 -9.73
N ALA A 184 -15.80 -5.17 -10.45
CA ALA A 184 -14.87 -4.48 -11.33
C ALA A 184 -14.16 -3.36 -10.56
N ILE A 185 -12.84 -3.41 -10.53
CA ILE A 185 -12.01 -2.34 -9.94
C ILE A 185 -12.10 -1.11 -10.87
N PRO A 186 -12.49 0.06 -10.35
CA PRO A 186 -12.54 1.27 -11.17
C PRO A 186 -11.14 1.64 -11.66
N ARG A 187 -11.03 2.22 -12.85
CA ARG A 187 -9.77 2.76 -13.38
C ARG A 187 -8.57 1.78 -13.33
N TRP A 188 -8.83 0.50 -13.32
CA TRP A 188 -7.80 -0.54 -13.14
C TRP A 188 -6.66 -0.46 -14.19
N ARG A 189 -6.99 -0.10 -15.45
CA ARG A 189 -5.98 0.07 -16.50
C ARG A 189 -5.02 1.20 -16.17
N GLU A 190 -5.53 2.32 -15.66
CA GLU A 190 -4.71 3.46 -15.24
C GLU A 190 -3.81 3.08 -14.05
N ALA A 191 -4.30 2.26 -13.12
CA ALA A 191 -3.49 1.76 -12.01
C ALA A 191 -2.35 0.86 -12.49
N LEU A 192 -2.61 -0.05 -13.44
CA LEU A 192 -1.55 -0.88 -14.04
C LEU A 192 -0.52 -0.03 -14.81
N ASP A 193 -0.98 1.00 -15.53
CA ASP A 193 -0.09 1.92 -16.24
C ASP A 193 0.73 2.79 -15.29
N LEU A 194 0.15 3.21 -14.16
CA LEU A 194 0.87 3.92 -13.10
C LEU A 194 2.00 3.06 -12.54
N ALA A 195 1.74 1.79 -12.23
CA ALA A 195 2.75 0.84 -11.76
C ALA A 195 3.90 0.66 -12.78
N ARG A 196 3.58 0.51 -14.06
CA ARG A 196 4.60 0.40 -15.14
C ARG A 196 5.45 1.66 -15.24
N ARG A 197 4.82 2.85 -15.26
CA ARG A 197 5.54 4.13 -15.31
C ARG A 197 6.44 4.35 -14.10
N ALA A 198 5.98 3.97 -12.91
CA ALA A 198 6.78 4.02 -11.70
C ALA A 198 8.00 3.09 -11.80
N HIS A 199 7.80 1.84 -12.21
CA HIS A 199 8.89 0.88 -12.37
C HIS A 199 9.89 1.28 -13.46
N ALA A 200 9.46 1.94 -14.52
CA ALA A 200 10.34 2.41 -15.58
C ALA A 200 11.43 3.38 -15.07
N ARG A 201 11.19 4.03 -13.91
CA ARG A 201 12.17 4.91 -13.24
C ARG A 201 13.22 4.15 -12.42
N LEU A 202 12.98 2.86 -12.13
CA LEU A 202 13.85 2.02 -11.29
C LEU A 202 14.62 1.00 -12.15
N ARG A 203 15.61 1.47 -12.88
CA ARG A 203 16.28 0.68 -13.93
C ARG A 203 17.00 -0.58 -13.45
N SER A 204 17.47 -0.60 -12.22
CA SER A 204 18.26 -1.72 -11.64
C SER A 204 17.44 -2.72 -10.82
N ILE A 205 16.15 -2.47 -10.62
CA ILE A 205 15.30 -3.33 -9.81
C ILE A 205 14.52 -4.29 -10.74
N PRO A 206 14.64 -5.61 -10.57
CA PRO A 206 13.99 -6.55 -11.47
C PRO A 206 12.49 -6.75 -11.17
N VAL A 207 12.07 -6.63 -9.92
CA VAL A 207 10.67 -6.82 -9.49
C VAL A 207 10.31 -5.78 -8.44
N VAL A 208 9.14 -5.18 -8.57
CA VAL A 208 8.58 -4.25 -7.57
C VAL A 208 7.11 -4.57 -7.35
N GLY A 209 6.67 -4.55 -6.09
CA GLY A 209 5.27 -4.57 -5.70
C GLY A 209 4.81 -3.17 -5.34
N TRP A 210 3.85 -2.63 -6.09
CA TRP A 210 3.31 -1.29 -5.93
C TRP A 210 1.99 -1.33 -5.18
N ASP A 211 1.84 -0.52 -4.14
CA ASP A 211 0.56 -0.31 -3.47
C ASP A 211 -0.08 0.97 -4.00
N ILE A 212 -1.22 0.82 -4.66
CA ILE A 212 -1.96 1.90 -5.31
C ILE A 212 -3.32 2.03 -4.65
N ALA A 213 -3.62 3.21 -4.12
CA ALA A 213 -4.93 3.55 -3.60
C ALA A 213 -5.78 4.26 -4.67
N PHE A 214 -7.08 4.05 -4.57
CA PHE A 214 -8.11 4.73 -5.37
C PHE A 214 -8.81 5.72 -4.45
N THR A 215 -8.62 6.99 -4.70
CA THR A 215 -9.21 8.08 -3.91
C THR A 215 -10.21 8.87 -4.74
N PRO A 216 -11.08 9.68 -4.12
CA PRO A 216 -11.97 10.56 -4.86
C PRO A 216 -11.25 11.49 -5.84
N ASP A 217 -10.02 11.89 -5.50
CA ASP A 217 -9.20 12.80 -6.32
C ASP A 217 -8.36 12.07 -7.38
N GLY A 218 -8.33 10.74 -7.36
CA GLY A 218 -7.62 9.93 -8.34
C GLY A 218 -6.80 8.79 -7.74
N LEU A 219 -5.89 8.25 -8.55
CA LEU A 219 -4.98 7.19 -8.14
C LEU A 219 -3.79 7.77 -7.37
N VAL A 220 -3.39 7.09 -6.32
CA VAL A 220 -2.26 7.49 -5.47
C VAL A 220 -1.33 6.30 -5.26
N LEU A 221 -0.06 6.47 -5.58
CA LEU A 221 1.00 5.50 -5.32
C LEU A 221 1.45 5.65 -3.86
N LEU A 222 1.14 4.67 -3.02
CA LEU A 222 1.45 4.71 -1.59
C LEU A 222 2.89 4.32 -1.29
N GLU A 223 3.36 3.23 -1.94
CA GLU A 223 4.70 2.70 -1.75
C GLU A 223 5.11 1.75 -2.88
N GLY A 224 6.43 1.54 -3.01
CA GLY A 224 7.04 0.52 -3.85
C GLY A 224 7.89 -0.43 -3.02
N ASN A 225 7.58 -1.72 -3.04
CA ASN A 225 8.26 -2.76 -2.30
C ASN A 225 9.25 -3.50 -3.20
N PHE A 226 10.56 -3.37 -2.95
CA PHE A 226 11.63 -3.98 -3.76
C PHE A 226 11.84 -5.46 -3.46
N ASN A 227 11.29 -5.95 -2.36
CA ASN A 227 11.18 -7.36 -2.04
C ASN A 227 9.71 -7.66 -1.74
N PRO A 228 8.83 -7.64 -2.77
CA PRO A 228 7.42 -7.83 -2.54
C PRO A 228 7.15 -9.23 -2.01
N GLY A 229 6.44 -9.30 -0.88
CA GLY A 229 6.01 -10.57 -0.32
C GLY A 229 5.10 -11.31 -1.32
N VAL A 230 5.50 -12.53 -1.68
CA VAL A 230 4.74 -13.36 -2.64
C VAL A 230 3.51 -14.02 -2.01
N ILE A 231 3.46 -14.12 -0.68
CA ILE A 231 2.37 -14.78 0.07
C ILE A 231 1.01 -14.16 -0.29
N LEU A 232 0.90 -12.85 -0.30
CA LEU A 232 -0.34 -12.14 -0.64
C LEU A 232 -0.85 -12.50 -2.04
N VAL A 233 0.06 -12.54 -2.99
CA VAL A 233 -0.27 -12.81 -4.39
C VAL A 233 -0.69 -14.27 -4.58
N GLN A 234 0.02 -15.19 -3.93
CA GLN A 234 -0.30 -16.61 -3.95
C GLN A 234 -1.59 -16.92 -3.19
N ALA A 235 -1.84 -16.25 -2.06
CA ALA A 235 -3.06 -16.38 -1.30
C ALA A 235 -4.29 -15.96 -2.12
N GLY A 236 -4.21 -14.81 -2.79
CA GLY A 236 -5.32 -14.29 -3.60
C GLY A 236 -5.64 -15.10 -4.84
N ASP A 237 -4.68 -15.82 -5.40
CA ASP A 237 -4.85 -16.53 -6.68
C ASP A 237 -4.27 -17.97 -6.65
N ALA A 238 -4.36 -18.68 -5.53
CA ALA A 238 -4.19 -20.13 -5.41
C ALA A 238 -3.04 -20.74 -6.26
N GLY A 239 -1.89 -20.08 -6.32
CA GLY A 239 -0.71 -20.58 -7.06
C GLY A 239 -0.42 -19.90 -8.40
N ALA A 240 -1.15 -18.85 -8.75
CA ALA A 240 -1.01 -18.13 -10.03
C ALA A 240 0.39 -17.59 -10.29
N LEU A 241 1.18 -17.30 -9.25
CA LEU A 241 2.53 -16.75 -9.45
C LEU A 241 3.42 -17.70 -10.27
N GLY A 242 3.27 -19.02 -10.09
CA GLY A 242 3.96 -20.03 -10.89
C GLY A 242 3.56 -20.04 -12.37
N ALA A 243 2.34 -19.62 -12.68
CA ALA A 243 1.81 -19.54 -14.05
C ALA A 243 2.09 -18.17 -14.70
N THR A 244 2.60 -17.19 -13.95
CA THR A 244 2.93 -15.86 -14.45
C THR A 244 4.36 -15.79 -15.01
N PRO A 245 4.71 -14.73 -15.76
CA PRO A 245 6.09 -14.49 -16.17
C PRO A 245 7.10 -14.31 -15.02
N TYR A 246 6.62 -14.19 -13.77
CA TYR A 246 7.47 -14.00 -12.57
C TYR A 246 8.55 -15.07 -12.42
N MET A 247 8.18 -16.36 -12.56
CA MET A 247 9.14 -17.46 -12.39
C MET A 247 10.24 -17.43 -13.43
N ARG A 248 9.90 -17.11 -14.69
CA ARG A 248 10.90 -16.94 -15.76
C ARG A 248 11.83 -15.75 -15.47
N LEU A 249 11.26 -14.62 -15.02
CA LEU A 249 12.05 -13.44 -14.67
C LEU A 249 12.99 -13.72 -13.49
N LEU A 250 12.52 -14.45 -12.48
CA LEU A 250 13.31 -14.85 -11.32
C LEU A 250 14.48 -15.75 -11.76
N ASP A 251 14.20 -16.76 -12.56
CA ASP A 251 15.22 -17.69 -13.09
C ASP A 251 16.30 -16.95 -13.89
N GLU A 252 15.90 -16.11 -14.84
CA GLU A 252 16.83 -15.29 -15.63
C GLU A 252 17.66 -14.35 -14.74
N THR A 253 17.06 -13.78 -13.68
CA THR A 253 17.76 -12.88 -12.74
C THR A 253 18.79 -13.63 -11.91
N LEU A 254 18.44 -14.81 -11.39
CA LEU A 254 19.35 -15.66 -10.62
C LEU A 254 20.52 -16.14 -11.47
N HIS A 255 20.26 -16.66 -12.67
CA HIS A 255 21.32 -17.10 -13.58
C HIS A 255 22.34 -15.99 -13.87
N ARG A 256 21.87 -14.75 -14.10
CA ARG A 256 22.77 -13.60 -14.32
C ARG A 256 23.55 -13.23 -13.07
N ALA A 257 22.91 -13.27 -11.88
CA ALA A 257 23.59 -12.99 -10.63
C ALA A 257 24.73 -13.98 -10.38
N PHE A 258 24.50 -15.29 -10.58
CA PHE A 258 25.51 -16.33 -10.46
C PHE A 258 26.63 -16.18 -11.50
N ALA A 259 26.29 -15.89 -12.75
CA ALA A 259 27.30 -15.67 -13.80
C ALA A 259 28.20 -14.45 -13.50
N ARG A 260 27.63 -13.36 -12.96
CA ARG A 260 28.42 -12.18 -12.54
C ARG A 260 29.31 -12.49 -11.33
N ALA A 261 28.81 -13.26 -10.36
CA ALA A 261 29.61 -13.67 -9.19
C ALA A 261 30.77 -14.57 -9.59
N ALA A 262 30.59 -15.51 -10.54
CA ALA A 262 31.64 -16.40 -11.05
C ALA A 262 32.74 -15.64 -11.80
N ARG A 263 32.42 -14.51 -12.48
CA ARG A 263 33.41 -13.67 -13.20
C ARG A 263 34.22 -12.75 -12.29
N ARG A 264 33.83 -12.60 -11.03
CA ARG A 264 34.56 -11.76 -10.03
C ARG A 264 35.50 -12.54 -9.14
N ARG A 265 35.54 -13.87 -9.28
CA ARG A 265 36.52 -14.80 -8.68
C ARG A 265 37.63 -15.14 -9.67
#